data_96073c714570d8a3b491d203749392ba
#
_entry.id   96073c714570d8a3b491d203749392ba
#
_cell.length_a   1.000
_cell.length_b   1.000
_cell.length_c   1.000
_cell.angle_alpha   90.00
_cell.angle_beta   90.00
_cell.angle_gamma   90.00
#
_symmetry.space_group_name_H-M   'P 1'
#
loop_
_entity.id
_entity.type
_entity.pdbx_description
1 polymer ?
#
loop_
_entity_poly.entity_id
_entity_poly.type
_entity_poly.pdbx_seq_one_letter_code
_entity_poly.pdbx_strand_id
1 'polypeptide(L)'
;MKRVLKLVSSILLLSVMGGHLYADEKANVVKQGTIRGRIIDTSKQTLPGASIYIENLKTGVISDVNGFYTFANLNPGTYTVKVTYVGYAPVEMKITIPEGKTLERDVILNEGVELQEIVIGGAFQGQRRAINSQKSSLGIKNVVSADQVGKFPDSNIGDALKRISGINVQYDQGEARFGQVRGTSADLSSVTINGNRIPSAEGDTRNVQLDLIPADMIQTIEVSKVVTSDMDADAIGGSINLVTKNSPYKRTLTATAGSGYNWISEKAQLNLGLTYGDRFFNDKLGVMLSASYQNAPSGSYDTEFLWEKDDKGNVYINDYQIRRYYVTRERQSYSAALDWDISENHKLMFKGIFNNRNDWENRYRTTLKDMDEEGKATVRVQTKAGTPDNRNARLERQRTMDFTLGGEHLFGPVSMDWNASYAKATEERPNERYIDFQLKKQQFDMDLSNEREPLATPKSGSTMTLNKDFGLKELTEQQEAVSYTHLR
;
A
#
# COMPACT_ATOMS: atom_id res chain seq x y z
N MET A 1 -17.64 -27.12 -3.06
CA MET A 1 -16.83 -27.69 -1.94
C MET A 1 -16.48 -29.18 -2.10
N LYS A 2 -17.40 -30.11 -2.37
CA LYS A 2 -17.09 -31.56 -2.47
C LYS A 2 -16.16 -31.98 -3.65
N ARG A 3 -16.03 -31.19 -4.73
CA ARG A 3 -15.13 -31.50 -5.88
C ARG A 3 -13.69 -31.03 -5.66
N VAL A 4 -13.47 -29.96 -4.91
CA VAL A 4 -12.12 -29.43 -4.59
C VAL A 4 -11.44 -30.34 -3.56
N LEU A 5 -12.19 -30.88 -2.60
CA LEU A 5 -11.65 -31.79 -1.58
C LEU A 5 -11.19 -33.12 -2.18
N LYS A 6 -11.81 -33.59 -3.29
CA LYS A 6 -11.38 -34.81 -4.00
C LYS A 6 -10.10 -34.60 -4.83
N LEU A 7 -9.85 -33.37 -5.32
CA LEU A 7 -8.64 -33.06 -6.08
C LEU A 7 -7.41 -32.99 -5.18
N VAL A 8 -7.54 -32.41 -4.00
CA VAL A 8 -6.46 -32.32 -3.00
C VAL A 8 -6.13 -33.69 -2.43
N SER A 9 -7.12 -34.55 -2.22
CA SER A 9 -6.92 -35.94 -1.76
C SER A 9 -6.21 -36.82 -2.82
N SER A 10 -6.45 -36.58 -4.12
CA SER A 10 -5.80 -37.35 -5.20
C SER A 10 -4.35 -36.94 -5.44
N ILE A 11 -3.99 -35.70 -5.19
CA ILE A 11 -2.59 -35.21 -5.30
C ILE A 11 -1.74 -35.73 -4.14
N LEU A 12 -2.33 -35.88 -2.95
CA LEU A 12 -1.61 -36.43 -1.79
C LEU A 12 -1.37 -37.93 -1.89
N LEU A 13 -2.18 -38.67 -2.66
CA LEU A 13 -1.99 -40.13 -2.85
C LEU A 13 -1.00 -40.51 -3.96
N LEU A 14 -0.69 -39.61 -4.89
CA LEU A 14 0.27 -39.89 -5.96
C LEU A 14 1.74 -39.72 -5.54
N SER A 15 2.00 -39.11 -4.39
CA SER A 15 3.38 -38.91 -3.87
C SER A 15 3.94 -40.09 -3.06
N VAL A 16 3.15 -41.14 -2.82
CA VAL A 16 3.54 -42.27 -1.96
C VAL A 16 3.93 -43.54 -2.77
N MET A 17 3.73 -43.57 -4.10
CA MET A 17 4.09 -44.74 -4.91
C MET A 17 5.16 -44.42 -5.96
N GLY A 18 6.39 -44.31 -5.53
CA GLY A 18 7.53 -44.13 -6.45
C GLY A 18 8.86 -44.54 -5.86
N GLY A 19 9.21 -45.79 -6.05
CA GLY A 19 10.64 -46.16 -6.23
C GLY A 19 11.39 -46.75 -5.07
N HIS A 20 11.26 -48.04 -4.84
CA HIS A 20 12.40 -48.83 -4.37
C HIS A 20 13.39 -49.00 -5.54
N LEU A 21 14.47 -48.27 -5.56
CA LEU A 21 15.66 -48.61 -6.34
C LEU A 21 16.77 -48.92 -5.35
N TYR A 22 17.22 -50.17 -5.43
CA TYR A 22 18.40 -50.66 -4.74
C TYR A 22 19.64 -49.90 -5.23
N ALA A 23 20.38 -49.31 -4.30
CA ALA A 23 21.80 -49.06 -4.47
C ALA A 23 22.44 -49.30 -3.11
N ASP A 24 23.05 -50.46 -3.00
CA ASP A 24 23.91 -50.84 -1.91
C ASP A 24 25.31 -50.32 -2.22
N GLU A 25 25.63 -49.16 -1.66
CA GLU A 25 27.00 -48.71 -1.50
C GLU A 25 27.07 -47.84 -0.26
N LYS A 26 27.63 -48.36 0.83
CA LYS A 26 27.94 -47.63 2.05
C LYS A 26 29.00 -46.55 1.76
N ALA A 27 28.66 -45.54 1.00
CA ALA A 27 29.31 -44.25 1.13
C ALA A 27 28.94 -43.71 2.50
N ASN A 28 29.89 -43.32 3.30
CA ASN A 28 29.68 -42.55 4.53
C ASN A 28 29.05 -41.22 4.13
N VAL A 29 27.72 -41.18 4.01
CA VAL A 29 26.97 -39.95 3.72
C VAL A 29 27.04 -39.11 4.97
N VAL A 30 27.98 -38.19 5.00
CA VAL A 30 28.08 -37.17 6.03
C VAL A 30 26.75 -36.41 6.07
N LYS A 31 25.99 -36.53 7.15
CA LYS A 31 24.71 -35.84 7.28
C LYS A 31 24.97 -34.35 7.43
N GLN A 32 24.54 -33.59 6.45
CA GLN A 32 24.66 -32.13 6.44
C GLN A 32 23.84 -31.51 7.55
N GLY A 33 24.33 -30.42 8.13
CA GLY A 33 23.65 -29.64 9.15
C GLY A 33 23.12 -28.31 8.60
N THR A 34 22.42 -27.59 9.44
CA THR A 34 21.80 -26.27 9.11
C THR A 34 22.15 -25.28 10.21
N ILE A 35 22.47 -24.04 9.84
CA ILE A 35 22.45 -22.88 10.78
C ILE A 35 21.23 -22.07 10.47
N ARG A 36 20.52 -21.68 11.52
CA ARG A 36 19.38 -20.78 11.45
C ARG A 36 19.42 -19.82 12.64
N GLY A 37 18.87 -18.62 12.48
CA GLY A 37 18.74 -17.67 13.59
C GLY A 37 18.20 -16.32 13.11
N ARG A 38 18.24 -15.36 14.01
CA ARG A 38 17.79 -13.98 13.75
C ARG A 38 18.95 -13.02 13.90
N ILE A 39 18.91 -11.97 13.11
CA ILE A 39 19.77 -10.81 13.30
C ILE A 39 18.93 -9.74 13.99
N ILE A 40 19.37 -9.34 15.19
CA ILE A 40 18.69 -8.36 16.04
C ILE A 40 19.69 -7.31 16.52
N ASP A 41 19.18 -6.16 16.98
CA ASP A 41 19.98 -5.17 17.70
C ASP A 41 19.94 -5.38 19.22
N THR A 42 20.64 -4.52 19.96
CA THR A 42 20.64 -4.53 21.44
C THR A 42 19.28 -4.21 22.06
N SER A 43 18.38 -3.59 21.30
CA SER A 43 16.98 -3.33 21.69
C SER A 43 16.04 -4.48 21.32
N LYS A 44 16.59 -5.62 20.88
CA LYS A 44 15.87 -6.80 20.37
C LYS A 44 15.00 -6.50 19.12
N GLN A 45 15.30 -5.47 18.37
CA GLN A 45 14.64 -5.21 17.09
C GLN A 45 15.30 -6.04 15.99
N THR A 46 14.49 -6.63 15.12
CA THR A 46 14.99 -7.39 13.97
C THR A 46 15.65 -6.47 12.95
N LEU A 47 16.69 -6.97 12.31
CA LEU A 47 17.46 -6.29 11.28
C LEU A 47 17.29 -6.96 9.92
N PRO A 48 16.22 -6.66 9.17
CA PRO A 48 16.00 -7.20 7.82
C PRO A 48 17.07 -6.74 6.84
N GLY A 49 17.47 -7.64 5.93
CA GLY A 49 18.49 -7.33 4.94
C GLY A 49 19.93 -7.30 5.48
N ALA A 50 20.17 -7.81 6.69
CA ALA A 50 21.54 -8.01 7.17
C ALA A 50 22.26 -9.04 6.28
N SER A 51 23.52 -8.78 5.97
CA SER A 51 24.35 -9.71 5.20
C SER A 51 25.07 -10.66 6.17
N ILE A 52 24.86 -11.96 5.99
CA ILE A 52 25.50 -13.04 6.73
C ILE A 52 26.37 -13.82 5.74
N TYR A 53 27.67 -13.83 5.94
CA TYR A 53 28.64 -14.39 5.02
C TYR A 53 29.52 -15.44 5.71
N ILE A 54 29.65 -16.60 5.10
CA ILE A 54 30.55 -17.68 5.56
C ILE A 54 31.85 -17.58 4.78
N GLU A 55 32.90 -17.14 5.41
CA GLU A 55 34.19 -16.88 4.75
C GLU A 55 34.82 -18.14 4.15
N ASN A 56 34.75 -19.24 4.88
CA ASN A 56 35.33 -20.55 4.43
C ASN A 56 34.68 -21.08 3.15
N LEU A 57 33.40 -20.78 2.93
CA LEU A 57 32.60 -21.25 1.79
C LEU A 57 32.44 -20.19 0.69
N LYS A 58 32.84 -18.96 0.95
CA LYS A 58 32.65 -17.82 0.06
C LYS A 58 31.18 -17.67 -0.36
N THR A 59 30.25 -17.97 0.55
CA THR A 59 28.80 -17.88 0.30
C THR A 59 28.13 -17.04 1.38
N GLY A 60 27.01 -16.41 1.04
CA GLY A 60 26.27 -15.57 1.96
C GLY A 60 24.77 -15.65 1.73
N VAL A 61 24.03 -15.29 2.76
CA VAL A 61 22.57 -15.08 2.74
C VAL A 61 22.24 -13.71 3.32
N ILE A 62 21.02 -13.27 3.08
CA ILE A 62 20.50 -12.01 3.60
C ILE A 62 19.35 -12.35 4.53
N SER A 63 19.28 -11.68 5.68
CA SER A 63 18.14 -11.86 6.59
C SER A 63 16.84 -11.37 5.95
N ASP A 64 15.77 -12.13 6.15
CA ASP A 64 14.42 -11.83 5.63
C ASP A 64 13.78 -10.59 6.30
N VAL A 65 12.53 -10.28 5.94
CA VAL A 65 11.76 -9.15 6.49
C VAL A 65 11.54 -9.22 8.00
N ASN A 66 11.70 -10.39 8.60
CA ASN A 66 11.61 -10.65 10.03
C ASN A 66 12.99 -10.77 10.70
N GLY A 67 14.06 -10.58 9.95
CA GLY A 67 15.44 -10.68 10.41
C GLY A 67 15.99 -12.11 10.48
N PHE A 68 15.26 -13.13 9.97
CA PHE A 68 15.75 -14.52 9.97
C PHE A 68 16.76 -14.75 8.86
N TYR A 69 17.69 -15.68 9.13
CA TYR A 69 18.62 -16.22 8.16
C TYR A 69 18.71 -17.73 8.29
N THR A 70 19.01 -18.39 7.19
CA THR A 70 19.19 -19.85 7.15
C THR A 70 20.27 -20.21 6.16
N PHE A 71 21.22 -21.05 6.60
CA PHE A 71 22.15 -21.78 5.73
C PHE A 71 21.87 -23.27 5.88
N ALA A 72 21.29 -23.87 4.86
CA ALA A 72 21.04 -25.30 4.81
C ALA A 72 22.22 -26.03 4.12
N ASN A 73 22.26 -27.35 4.30
CA ASN A 73 23.21 -28.26 3.60
C ASN A 73 24.68 -27.93 3.86
N LEU A 74 25.04 -27.57 5.09
CA LEU A 74 26.42 -27.36 5.49
C LEU A 74 27.03 -28.68 5.97
N ASN A 75 28.24 -28.98 5.51
CA ASN A 75 28.99 -30.12 6.04
C ASN A 75 29.32 -29.86 7.52
N PRO A 76 29.35 -30.88 8.38
CA PRO A 76 29.82 -30.75 9.75
C PRO A 76 31.22 -30.12 9.79
N GLY A 77 31.41 -29.14 10.66
CA GLY A 77 32.68 -28.42 10.75
C GLY A 77 32.55 -27.05 11.38
N THR A 78 33.69 -26.38 11.52
CA THR A 78 33.72 -25.01 12.09
C THR A 78 33.85 -23.99 10.98
N TYR A 79 32.97 -23.01 10.98
CA TYR A 79 32.86 -21.93 10.00
C TYR A 79 33.07 -20.57 10.65
N THR A 80 33.75 -19.68 9.95
CA THR A 80 33.81 -18.26 10.31
C THR A 80 32.67 -17.54 9.62
N VAL A 81 31.74 -17.04 10.43
CA VAL A 81 30.56 -16.31 9.97
C VAL A 81 30.71 -14.83 10.28
N LYS A 82 30.59 -14.00 9.27
CA LYS A 82 30.64 -12.53 9.38
C LYS A 82 29.26 -11.96 9.10
N VAL A 83 28.77 -11.14 10.03
CA VAL A 83 27.48 -10.47 9.91
C VAL A 83 27.70 -8.97 9.83
N THR A 84 27.10 -8.33 8.82
CA THR A 84 27.21 -6.88 8.58
C THR A 84 25.85 -6.26 8.36
N TYR A 85 25.67 -5.06 8.88
CA TYR A 85 24.48 -4.25 8.68
C TYR A 85 24.88 -2.76 8.70
N VAL A 86 24.20 -1.93 7.90
CA VAL A 86 24.53 -0.51 7.78
C VAL A 86 24.31 0.21 9.11
N GLY A 87 25.34 0.90 9.61
CA GLY A 87 25.30 1.63 10.88
C GLY A 87 25.50 0.77 12.13
N TYR A 88 25.89 -0.50 11.97
CA TYR A 88 26.23 -1.40 13.07
C TYR A 88 27.68 -1.90 12.94
N ALA A 89 28.31 -2.18 14.07
CA ALA A 89 29.62 -2.81 14.08
C ALA A 89 29.49 -4.23 13.51
N PRO A 90 30.38 -4.65 12.59
CA PRO A 90 30.37 -6.02 12.07
C PRO A 90 30.69 -7.00 13.20
N VAL A 91 29.97 -8.13 13.20
CA VAL A 91 30.22 -9.23 14.12
C VAL A 91 30.82 -10.40 13.36
N GLU A 92 31.94 -10.91 13.85
CA GLU A 92 32.58 -12.12 13.33
C GLU A 92 32.60 -13.18 14.42
N MET A 93 32.16 -14.40 14.09
CA MET A 93 32.09 -15.49 15.06
C MET A 93 32.44 -16.83 14.41
N LYS A 94 33.00 -17.73 15.23
CA LYS A 94 33.20 -19.12 14.82
C LYS A 94 32.04 -19.98 15.28
N ILE A 95 31.41 -20.71 14.35
CA ILE A 95 30.25 -21.55 14.62
C ILE A 95 30.61 -22.97 14.21
N THR A 96 30.41 -23.95 15.09
CA THR A 96 30.60 -25.38 14.80
C THR A 96 29.26 -26.04 14.49
N ILE A 97 29.12 -26.58 13.29
CA ILE A 97 27.94 -27.27 12.83
C ILE A 97 28.03 -28.74 13.19
N PRO A 98 27.09 -29.25 13.98
CA PRO A 98 27.02 -30.69 14.30
C PRO A 98 26.43 -31.48 13.10
N GLU A 99 26.79 -32.75 13.00
CA GLU A 99 26.29 -33.64 11.96
C GLU A 99 24.77 -33.83 12.05
N GLY A 100 24.06 -33.56 10.94
CA GLY A 100 22.64 -33.84 10.79
C GLY A 100 21.70 -33.02 11.66
N LYS A 101 22.17 -31.93 12.31
CA LYS A 101 21.37 -31.10 13.23
C LYS A 101 21.23 -29.66 12.73
N THR A 102 20.14 -29.05 13.13
CA THR A 102 19.95 -27.59 13.01
C THR A 102 20.51 -26.91 14.26
N LEU A 103 21.37 -25.92 14.04
CA LEU A 103 21.89 -25.04 15.08
C LEU A 103 21.16 -23.71 15.02
N GLU A 104 20.43 -23.34 16.07
CA GLU A 104 19.87 -22.00 16.23
C GLU A 104 20.92 -21.05 16.78
N ARG A 105 21.14 -19.93 16.10
CA ARG A 105 22.08 -18.92 16.54
C ARG A 105 21.59 -17.52 16.16
N ASP A 106 21.02 -16.83 17.15
CA ASP A 106 20.72 -15.40 17.02
C ASP A 106 22.02 -14.58 17.12
N VAL A 107 22.08 -13.51 16.34
CA VAL A 107 23.23 -12.60 16.32
C VAL A 107 22.76 -11.22 16.71
N ILE A 108 23.37 -10.68 17.78
CA ILE A 108 23.11 -9.32 18.26
C ILE A 108 24.15 -8.41 17.67
N LEU A 109 23.73 -7.41 16.90
CA LEU A 109 24.59 -6.35 16.41
C LEU A 109 24.54 -5.13 17.34
N ASN A 110 25.71 -4.61 17.66
CA ASN A 110 25.83 -3.35 18.39
C ASN A 110 25.89 -2.19 17.40
N GLU A 111 25.31 -1.06 17.75
CA GLU A 111 25.47 0.15 16.95
C GLU A 111 26.95 0.51 16.85
N GLY A 112 27.43 0.78 15.63
CA GLY A 112 28.81 1.18 15.39
C GLY A 112 29.05 2.56 16.02
N VAL A 113 30.17 2.72 16.69
CA VAL A 113 30.59 4.03 17.23
C VAL A 113 31.08 4.88 16.07
N GLU A 114 30.19 5.61 15.43
CA GLU A 114 30.57 6.80 14.65
C GLU A 114 30.20 8.04 15.44
N LEU A 115 31.26 8.80 15.83
CA LEU A 115 31.26 10.19 16.26
C LEU A 115 30.02 10.70 17.00
N GLN A 116 30.23 11.14 18.22
CA GLN A 116 29.30 11.81 19.11
C GLN A 116 28.36 12.79 18.39
N GLU A 117 27.24 12.29 17.90
CA GLU A 117 26.09 13.08 17.59
C GLU A 117 24.95 12.56 18.48
N ILE A 118 24.29 13.48 19.17
CA ILE A 118 23.17 13.16 20.07
C ILE A 118 22.08 12.51 19.22
N VAL A 119 22.05 11.20 19.18
CA VAL A 119 21.04 10.43 18.45
C VAL A 119 19.76 10.47 19.25
N ILE A 120 18.79 11.23 18.79
CA ILE A 120 17.40 11.10 19.18
C ILE A 120 16.95 9.72 18.66
N GLY A 121 16.99 8.72 19.55
CA GLY A 121 16.75 7.31 19.21
C GLY A 121 15.38 7.09 18.58
N GLY A 122 15.31 6.22 17.59
CA GLY A 122 14.09 5.76 16.90
C GLY A 122 14.02 6.12 15.41
N ALA A 123 14.14 7.39 15.06
CA ALA A 123 13.99 7.86 13.67
C ALA A 123 15.10 7.39 12.71
N PHE A 124 16.29 7.11 13.20
CA PHE A 124 17.41 6.61 12.38
C PHE A 124 17.37 5.10 12.11
N GLN A 125 16.70 4.32 12.95
CA GLN A 125 16.65 2.86 12.79
C GLN A 125 15.83 2.45 11.55
N GLY A 126 14.69 3.08 11.33
CA GLY A 126 13.88 2.85 10.13
C GLY A 126 14.62 3.23 8.86
N GLN A 127 15.33 4.38 8.88
CA GLN A 127 16.14 4.83 7.74
C GLN A 127 17.30 3.86 7.45
N ARG A 128 18.01 3.37 8.47
CA ARG A 128 19.08 2.37 8.31
C ARG A 128 18.55 1.08 7.68
N ARG A 129 17.36 0.60 8.11
CA ARG A 129 16.68 -0.56 7.51
C ARG A 129 16.34 -0.33 6.05
N ALA A 130 15.78 0.84 5.72
CA ALA A 130 15.44 1.20 4.36
C ALA A 130 16.68 1.20 3.45
N ILE A 131 17.78 1.84 3.88
CA ILE A 131 19.05 1.87 3.14
C ILE A 131 19.61 0.46 2.96
N ASN A 132 19.57 -0.37 4.02
CA ASN A 132 20.07 -1.74 3.94
C ASN A 132 19.24 -2.61 3.01
N SER A 133 17.90 -2.49 3.04
CA SER A 133 17.00 -3.16 2.10
C SER A 133 17.27 -2.75 0.65
N GLN A 134 17.56 -1.46 0.40
CA GLN A 134 17.97 -1.00 -0.94
C GLN A 134 19.31 -1.61 -1.37
N LYS A 135 20.30 -1.64 -0.47
CA LYS A 135 21.63 -2.17 -0.75
C LYS A 135 21.61 -3.68 -1.04
N SER A 136 20.75 -4.43 -0.36
CA SER A 136 20.64 -5.88 -0.49
C SER A 136 19.70 -6.33 -1.62
N SER A 137 18.97 -5.40 -2.25
CA SER A 137 18.08 -5.71 -3.36
C SER A 137 18.85 -6.08 -4.62
N LEU A 138 18.39 -7.12 -5.34
CA LEU A 138 18.94 -7.51 -6.64
C LEU A 138 18.57 -6.53 -7.75
N GLY A 139 17.53 -5.72 -7.57
CA GLY A 139 17.04 -4.75 -8.55
C GLY A 139 17.15 -3.30 -8.06
N ILE A 140 16.86 -2.35 -8.95
CA ILE A 140 16.77 -0.92 -8.60
C ILE A 140 15.49 -0.68 -7.80
N LYS A 141 15.64 -0.58 -6.48
CA LYS A 141 14.56 -0.42 -5.52
C LYS A 141 14.79 0.81 -4.65
N ASN A 142 13.75 1.60 -4.44
CA ASN A 142 13.75 2.65 -3.41
C ASN A 142 12.90 2.16 -2.22
N VAL A 143 13.42 2.33 -1.02
CA VAL A 143 12.71 1.95 0.21
C VAL A 143 12.63 3.16 1.12
N VAL A 144 11.41 3.47 1.59
CA VAL A 144 11.15 4.52 2.57
C VAL A 144 10.52 3.90 3.80
N SER A 145 11.06 4.18 4.97
CA SER A 145 10.54 3.67 6.23
C SER A 145 9.39 4.51 6.78
N ALA A 146 8.54 3.91 7.61
CA ALA A 146 7.45 4.58 8.31
C ALA A 146 7.93 5.77 9.16
N ASP A 147 9.13 5.68 9.73
CA ASP A 147 9.71 6.77 10.53
C ASP A 147 9.98 8.02 9.70
N GLN A 148 10.26 7.86 8.40
CA GLN A 148 10.38 8.98 7.46
C GLN A 148 8.99 9.49 7.04
N VAL A 149 8.04 8.59 6.85
CA VAL A 149 6.64 8.91 6.53
C VAL A 149 5.96 9.60 7.72
N GLY A 150 6.10 9.06 8.93
CA GLY A 150 5.46 9.58 10.15
C GLY A 150 6.02 10.90 10.69
N LYS A 151 7.15 11.41 10.17
CA LYS A 151 7.66 12.77 10.50
C LYS A 151 6.84 13.89 9.87
N PHE A 152 6.04 13.58 8.88
CA PHE A 152 5.20 14.51 8.16
C PHE A 152 3.72 14.19 8.44
N PRO A 153 2.84 15.17 8.38
CA PRO A 153 1.42 14.96 8.64
C PRO A 153 0.71 14.28 7.45
N ASP A 154 1.34 13.21 6.90
CA ASP A 154 0.73 12.45 5.82
C ASP A 154 -0.37 11.56 6.37
N SER A 155 -1.59 11.80 5.95
CA SER A 155 -2.74 11.03 6.40
C SER A 155 -2.84 9.66 5.72
N ASN A 156 -2.29 9.53 4.53
CA ASN A 156 -2.38 8.34 3.69
C ASN A 156 -1.06 8.05 2.95
N ILE A 157 -0.97 6.86 2.37
CA ILE A 157 0.24 6.41 1.66
C ILE A 157 0.50 7.19 0.38
N GLY A 158 -0.54 7.66 -0.31
CA GLY A 158 -0.39 8.46 -1.53
C GLY A 158 0.45 9.72 -1.27
N ASP A 159 0.19 10.44 -0.17
CA ASP A 159 0.96 11.61 0.21
C ASP A 159 2.41 11.29 0.58
N ALA A 160 2.64 10.15 1.19
CA ALA A 160 3.98 9.69 1.52
C ALA A 160 4.83 9.37 0.28
N LEU A 161 4.19 8.81 -0.76
CA LEU A 161 4.86 8.39 -2.01
C LEU A 161 5.51 9.54 -2.77
N LYS A 162 4.97 10.75 -2.73
CA LYS A 162 5.53 11.93 -3.45
C LYS A 162 6.96 12.28 -3.04
N ARG A 163 7.44 11.76 -1.90
CA ARG A 163 8.81 11.97 -1.42
C ARG A 163 9.81 10.98 -2.02
N ILE A 164 9.32 9.98 -2.75
CA ILE A 164 10.19 8.98 -3.37
C ILE A 164 10.59 9.50 -4.76
N SER A 165 11.88 9.59 -4.99
CA SER A 165 12.41 10.04 -6.29
C SER A 165 11.86 9.20 -7.46
N GLY A 166 11.34 9.89 -8.49
CA GLY A 166 10.77 9.25 -9.68
C GLY A 166 9.35 8.71 -9.47
N ILE A 167 8.67 9.11 -8.40
CA ILE A 167 7.25 8.88 -8.18
C ILE A 167 6.52 10.21 -8.32
N ASN A 168 5.48 10.20 -9.11
CA ASN A 168 4.46 11.22 -9.14
C ASN A 168 3.17 10.68 -8.54
N VAL A 169 2.27 11.55 -8.09
CA VAL A 169 0.97 11.16 -7.56
C VAL A 169 -0.13 11.97 -8.23
N GLN A 170 -1.19 11.30 -8.58
CA GLN A 170 -2.40 11.93 -9.06
C GLN A 170 -3.29 12.27 -7.87
N TYR A 171 -3.72 13.52 -7.82
CA TYR A 171 -4.61 14.04 -6.78
C TYR A 171 -6.07 13.94 -7.20
N ASP A 172 -6.93 13.62 -6.24
CA ASP A 172 -8.37 13.75 -6.37
C ASP A 172 -8.94 14.34 -5.07
N GLN A 173 -9.76 15.37 -5.20
CA GLN A 173 -10.39 16.09 -4.07
C GLN A 173 -9.40 16.52 -2.97
N GLY A 174 -8.18 16.91 -3.37
CA GLY A 174 -7.13 17.37 -2.46
C GLY A 174 -6.29 16.30 -1.78
N GLU A 175 -6.53 15.01 -2.07
CA GLU A 175 -5.72 13.89 -1.58
C GLU A 175 -4.98 13.16 -2.68
N ALA A 176 -3.79 12.65 -2.38
CA ALA A 176 -2.99 11.85 -3.30
C ALA A 176 -3.58 10.43 -3.41
N ARG A 177 -4.17 10.13 -4.55
CA ARG A 177 -4.96 8.92 -4.77
C ARG A 177 -4.22 7.81 -5.49
N PHE A 178 -3.54 8.11 -6.59
CA PHE A 178 -2.85 7.12 -7.41
C PHE A 178 -1.37 7.43 -7.54
N GLY A 179 -0.54 6.39 -7.38
CA GLY A 179 0.90 6.49 -7.60
C GLY A 179 1.27 6.22 -9.07
N GLN A 180 2.15 7.04 -9.61
CA GLN A 180 2.68 6.93 -10.96
C GLN A 180 4.19 6.77 -10.90
N VAL A 181 4.70 5.64 -11.37
CA VAL A 181 6.13 5.36 -11.38
C VAL A 181 6.75 5.88 -12.68
N ARG A 182 7.79 6.71 -12.59
CA ARG A 182 8.54 7.27 -13.73
C ARG A 182 7.66 8.05 -14.74
N GLY A 183 6.58 8.66 -14.28
CA GLY A 183 5.66 9.42 -15.13
C GLY A 183 4.78 8.59 -16.06
N THR A 184 4.75 7.25 -15.88
CA THR A 184 3.78 6.40 -16.59
C THR A 184 2.39 6.56 -15.99
N SER A 185 1.35 6.21 -16.75
CA SER A 185 -0.02 6.19 -16.21
C SER A 185 -0.14 5.24 -15.03
N ALA A 186 -1.03 5.54 -14.08
CA ALA A 186 -1.20 4.77 -12.85
C ALA A 186 -1.64 3.31 -13.10
N ASP A 187 -2.36 3.05 -14.20
CA ASP A 187 -2.78 1.71 -14.62
C ASP A 187 -1.64 0.80 -15.09
N LEU A 188 -0.47 1.39 -15.38
CA LEU A 188 0.77 0.67 -15.72
C LEU A 188 1.65 0.40 -14.51
N SER A 189 1.23 0.80 -13.31
CA SER A 189 1.95 0.58 -12.05
C SER A 189 1.22 -0.46 -11.20
N SER A 190 1.96 -1.48 -10.74
CA SER A 190 1.39 -2.47 -9.81
C SER A 190 1.48 -1.99 -8.37
N VAL A 191 0.43 -2.22 -7.59
CA VAL A 191 0.43 -1.97 -6.14
C VAL A 191 0.16 -3.28 -5.41
N THR A 192 1.02 -3.59 -4.45
CA THR A 192 0.94 -4.81 -3.63
C THR A 192 0.98 -4.48 -2.14
N ILE A 193 0.39 -5.35 -1.32
CA ILE A 193 0.57 -5.35 0.14
C ILE A 193 1.27 -6.63 0.53
N ASN A 194 2.43 -6.52 1.21
CA ASN A 194 3.28 -7.66 1.60
C ASN A 194 3.63 -8.58 0.41
N GLY A 195 3.78 -8.00 -0.80
CA GLY A 195 4.05 -8.74 -2.02
C GLY A 195 2.81 -9.32 -2.72
N ASN A 196 1.62 -9.24 -2.13
CA ASN A 196 0.38 -9.71 -2.72
C ASN A 196 -0.34 -8.59 -3.45
N ARG A 197 -0.86 -8.90 -4.63
CA ARG A 197 -1.63 -7.95 -5.41
C ARG A 197 -2.97 -7.65 -4.73
N ILE A 198 -3.32 -6.37 -4.67
CA ILE A 198 -4.62 -5.91 -4.21
C ILE A 198 -5.44 -5.38 -5.38
N PRO A 199 -6.76 -5.66 -5.41
CA PRO A 199 -7.64 -5.13 -6.45
C PRO A 199 -7.96 -3.65 -6.21
N SER A 200 -8.38 -2.95 -7.28
CA SER A 200 -8.99 -1.63 -7.18
C SER A 200 -10.32 -1.70 -6.42
N ALA A 201 -10.61 -0.70 -5.60
CA ALA A 201 -11.93 -0.52 -5.00
C ALA A 201 -12.86 0.34 -5.87
N GLU A 202 -12.44 0.76 -7.07
CA GLU A 202 -13.27 1.48 -8.04
C GLU A 202 -13.69 0.56 -9.19
N GLY A 203 -14.89 0.79 -9.69
CA GLY A 203 -15.33 0.24 -10.97
C GLY A 203 -14.51 0.82 -12.13
N ASP A 204 -14.42 0.07 -13.21
CA ASP A 204 -13.85 0.49 -14.51
C ASP A 204 -12.37 0.93 -14.49
N THR A 205 -11.64 0.74 -13.38
CA THR A 205 -10.22 1.04 -13.29
C THR A 205 -9.42 -0.04 -12.56
N ARG A 206 -8.15 -0.21 -12.97
CA ARG A 206 -7.18 -1.09 -12.31
C ARG A 206 -6.39 -0.36 -11.23
N ASN A 207 -6.50 0.95 -11.16
CA ASN A 207 -5.70 1.80 -10.29
C ASN A 207 -6.07 1.54 -8.84
N VAL A 208 -5.08 1.23 -8.01
CA VAL A 208 -5.28 1.01 -6.58
C VAL A 208 -5.28 2.35 -5.85
N GLN A 209 -6.31 2.60 -5.08
CA GLN A 209 -6.49 3.82 -4.31
C GLN A 209 -5.60 3.81 -3.06
N LEU A 210 -4.52 4.57 -3.09
CA LEU A 210 -3.55 4.67 -1.98
C LEU A 210 -4.06 5.54 -0.82
N ASP A 211 -5.02 6.40 -1.09
CA ASP A 211 -5.72 7.22 -0.10
C ASP A 211 -6.63 6.39 0.84
N LEU A 212 -6.93 5.13 0.50
CA LEU A 212 -7.63 4.19 1.39
C LEU A 212 -6.74 3.67 2.52
N ILE A 213 -5.41 3.70 2.36
CA ILE A 213 -4.47 3.03 3.26
C ILE A 213 -3.81 4.09 4.15
N PRO A 214 -4.06 4.08 5.48
CA PRO A 214 -3.39 4.99 6.41
C PRO A 214 -1.89 4.75 6.46
N ALA A 215 -1.13 5.84 6.53
CA ALA A 215 0.33 5.79 6.54
C ALA A 215 0.89 5.09 7.81
N ASP A 216 0.20 5.18 8.93
CA ASP A 216 0.59 4.60 10.22
C ASP A 216 0.46 3.07 10.29
N MET A 217 -0.21 2.42 9.32
CA MET A 217 -0.32 0.96 9.23
C MET A 217 0.86 0.30 8.50
N ILE A 218 1.62 1.10 7.76
CA ILE A 218 2.70 0.63 6.90
C ILE A 218 4.04 0.80 7.61
N GLN A 219 4.91 -0.21 7.52
CA GLN A 219 6.27 -0.19 8.04
C GLN A 219 7.27 0.37 7.04
N THR A 220 7.16 -0.06 5.77
CA THR A 220 8.00 0.43 4.68
C THR A 220 7.21 0.51 3.38
N ILE A 221 7.57 1.48 2.55
CA ILE A 221 7.11 1.58 1.17
C ILE A 221 8.31 1.23 0.30
N GLU A 222 8.15 0.24 -0.54
CA GLU A 222 9.17 -0.25 -1.44
C GLU A 222 8.74 0.02 -2.88
N VAL A 223 9.55 0.75 -3.63
CA VAL A 223 9.27 1.05 -5.04
C VAL A 223 10.34 0.42 -5.92
N SER A 224 9.95 -0.57 -6.71
CA SER A 224 10.77 -1.19 -7.72
C SER A 224 10.53 -0.52 -9.06
N LYS A 225 11.58 0.10 -9.62
CA LYS A 225 11.52 0.79 -10.91
C LYS A 225 11.84 -0.13 -12.08
N VAL A 226 12.34 -1.33 -11.79
CA VAL A 226 12.62 -2.37 -12.77
C VAL A 226 11.89 -3.62 -12.34
N VAL A 227 11.13 -4.20 -13.25
CA VAL A 227 10.36 -5.43 -12.99
C VAL A 227 11.32 -6.62 -13.07
N THR A 228 11.23 -7.50 -12.09
CA THR A 228 11.94 -8.80 -12.05
C THR A 228 10.95 -9.92 -12.39
N SER A 229 11.47 -11.11 -12.70
CA SER A 229 10.66 -12.25 -13.15
C SER A 229 9.65 -12.79 -12.13
N ASP A 230 9.82 -12.43 -10.86
CA ASP A 230 8.93 -12.76 -9.75
C ASP A 230 7.77 -11.75 -9.56
N MET A 231 7.82 -10.62 -10.25
CA MET A 231 6.78 -9.58 -10.21
C MET A 231 5.72 -9.81 -11.28
N ASP A 232 4.54 -9.19 -11.06
CA ASP A 232 3.46 -9.23 -12.04
C ASP A 232 3.87 -8.52 -13.35
N ALA A 233 3.59 -9.14 -14.49
CA ALA A 233 4.01 -8.66 -15.82
C ALA A 233 3.32 -7.35 -16.24
N ASP A 234 2.27 -6.94 -15.56
CA ASP A 234 1.54 -5.70 -15.83
C ASP A 234 2.16 -4.46 -15.13
N ALA A 235 3.19 -4.65 -14.32
CA ALA A 235 3.94 -3.57 -13.67
C ALA A 235 4.93 -2.86 -14.61
N ILE A 236 4.49 -2.46 -15.81
CA ILE A 236 5.32 -1.86 -16.86
C ILE A 236 6.02 -0.58 -16.38
N GLY A 237 5.31 0.27 -15.66
CA GLY A 237 5.86 1.49 -15.05
C GLY A 237 6.77 1.18 -13.85
N GLY A 238 6.44 0.17 -13.10
CA GLY A 238 7.10 -0.25 -11.87
C GLY A 238 6.11 -0.80 -10.84
N SER A 239 6.63 -1.24 -9.70
CA SER A 239 5.83 -1.82 -8.61
C SER A 239 6.00 -1.03 -7.32
N ILE A 240 4.89 -0.81 -6.61
CA ILE A 240 4.83 -0.20 -5.28
C ILE A 240 4.37 -1.27 -4.31
N ASN A 241 5.27 -1.72 -3.41
CA ASN A 241 4.94 -2.71 -2.38
C ASN A 241 4.83 -2.03 -1.00
N LEU A 242 3.69 -2.18 -0.36
CA LEU A 242 3.39 -1.66 0.96
C LEU A 242 3.60 -2.77 1.99
N VAL A 243 4.65 -2.67 2.77
CA VAL A 243 4.95 -3.67 3.81
C VAL A 243 4.30 -3.23 5.12
N THR A 244 3.39 -4.04 5.65
CA THR A 244 2.72 -3.78 6.92
C THR A 244 3.65 -4.02 8.10
N LYS A 245 3.30 -3.48 9.27
CA LYS A 245 4.08 -3.69 10.50
C LYS A 245 4.15 -5.17 10.85
N ASN A 246 5.33 -5.62 11.26
CA ASN A 246 5.58 -6.96 11.78
C ASN A 246 5.50 -6.96 13.31
N SER A 247 5.32 -8.14 13.91
CA SER A 247 5.38 -8.31 15.36
C SER A 247 6.77 -7.92 15.90
N PRO A 248 6.85 -7.09 16.95
CA PRO A 248 8.11 -6.61 17.49
C PRO A 248 8.69 -7.63 18.49
N TYR A 249 9.98 -7.54 18.76
CA TYR A 249 10.65 -8.27 19.84
C TYR A 249 10.54 -7.57 21.20
N LYS A 250 10.36 -6.27 21.18
CA LYS A 250 10.15 -5.48 22.41
C LYS A 250 8.70 -5.00 22.42
N ARG A 251 8.04 -5.14 23.57
CA ARG A 251 6.71 -4.59 23.77
C ARG A 251 6.63 -3.16 23.26
N THR A 252 5.69 -2.90 22.39
CA THR A 252 5.46 -1.62 21.74
C THR A 252 4.00 -1.21 21.96
N LEU A 253 3.80 0.01 22.43
CA LEU A 253 2.50 0.64 22.52
C LEU A 253 2.63 2.07 21.99
N THR A 254 1.90 2.38 20.93
CA THR A 254 1.88 3.72 20.34
C THR A 254 0.45 4.18 20.22
N ALA A 255 0.15 5.36 20.73
CA ALA A 255 -1.12 6.03 20.55
C ALA A 255 -0.88 7.37 19.85
N THR A 256 -1.68 7.66 18.85
CA THR A 256 -1.65 8.92 18.10
C THR A 256 -3.01 9.58 18.20
N ALA A 257 -3.02 10.86 18.51
CA ALA A 257 -4.21 11.70 18.45
C ALA A 257 -3.84 13.00 17.73
N GLY A 258 -4.61 13.34 16.71
CA GLY A 258 -4.42 14.54 15.91
C GLY A 258 -5.75 15.21 15.63
N SER A 259 -5.71 16.52 15.53
CA SER A 259 -6.86 17.33 15.12
C SER A 259 -6.40 18.42 14.16
N GLY A 260 -7.31 18.85 13.31
CA GLY A 260 -7.10 19.93 12.36
C GLY A 260 -8.39 20.68 12.13
N TYR A 261 -8.32 21.74 11.33
CA TYR A 261 -9.48 22.52 10.92
C TYR A 261 -9.43 22.77 9.42
N ASN A 262 -10.51 22.43 8.73
CA ASN A 262 -10.63 22.70 7.31
C ASN A 262 -11.46 23.99 7.10
N TRP A 263 -10.82 25.02 6.54
CA TRP A 263 -11.40 26.35 6.34
C TRP A 263 -12.51 26.40 5.28
N ILE A 264 -12.49 25.46 4.29
CA ILE A 264 -13.51 25.44 3.24
C ILE A 264 -14.80 24.82 3.75
N SER A 265 -14.70 23.73 4.51
CA SER A 265 -15.87 23.07 5.13
C SER A 265 -16.25 23.67 6.48
N GLU A 266 -15.40 24.53 7.08
CA GLU A 266 -15.56 25.14 8.41
C GLU A 266 -15.77 24.11 9.52
N LYS A 267 -15.10 22.96 9.42
CA LYS A 267 -15.25 21.84 10.35
C LYS A 267 -13.91 21.34 10.88
N ALA A 268 -13.94 20.84 12.12
CA ALA A 268 -12.78 20.17 12.72
C ALA A 268 -12.57 18.77 12.14
N GLN A 269 -11.30 18.38 12.04
CA GLN A 269 -10.86 17.04 11.65
C GLN A 269 -10.36 16.27 12.87
N LEU A 270 -10.47 14.95 12.84
CA LEU A 270 -9.99 14.06 13.90
C LEU A 270 -9.22 12.90 13.29
N ASN A 271 -8.07 12.60 13.88
CA ASN A 271 -7.26 11.43 13.54
C ASN A 271 -6.83 10.72 14.82
N LEU A 272 -7.14 9.43 14.93
CA LEU A 272 -6.80 8.58 16.08
C LEU A 272 -6.11 7.31 15.57
N GLY A 273 -5.03 6.92 16.22
CA GLY A 273 -4.30 5.69 15.93
C GLY A 273 -3.87 4.97 17.21
N LEU A 274 -3.91 3.66 17.19
CA LEU A 274 -3.41 2.80 18.27
C LEU A 274 -2.67 1.62 17.65
N THR A 275 -1.46 1.36 18.14
CA THR A 275 -0.67 0.20 17.77
C THR A 275 -0.17 -0.47 19.04
N TYR A 276 -0.41 -1.78 19.15
CA TYR A 276 0.12 -2.62 20.23
C TYR A 276 0.86 -3.81 19.63
N GLY A 277 2.03 -4.10 20.14
CA GLY A 277 2.80 -5.28 19.78
C GLY A 277 3.57 -5.85 20.96
N ASP A 278 3.60 -7.18 21.02
CA ASP A 278 4.30 -7.92 22.08
C ASP A 278 4.60 -9.35 21.63
N ARG A 279 5.40 -10.08 22.45
CA ARG A 279 5.66 -11.50 22.26
C ARG A 279 5.25 -12.28 23.51
N PHE A 280 4.74 -13.48 23.27
CA PHE A 280 4.18 -14.37 24.28
C PHE A 280 4.83 -15.77 24.20
N PHE A 281 4.65 -16.58 25.23
CA PHE A 281 5.12 -17.96 25.29
C PHE A 281 6.64 -18.11 25.06
N ASN A 282 7.43 -17.39 25.84
CA ASN A 282 8.90 -17.32 25.69
C ASN A 282 9.32 -16.88 24.29
N ASP A 283 8.75 -15.78 23.83
CA ASP A 283 9.00 -15.16 22.52
C ASP A 283 8.58 -15.99 21.29
N LYS A 284 7.87 -17.11 21.49
CA LYS A 284 7.43 -17.98 20.37
C LYS A 284 6.28 -17.42 19.56
N LEU A 285 5.38 -16.66 20.18
CA LEU A 285 4.24 -16.04 19.50
C LEU A 285 4.39 -14.52 19.50
N GLY A 286 4.66 -13.95 18.35
CA GLY A 286 4.65 -12.51 18.15
C GLY A 286 3.29 -12.03 17.69
N VAL A 287 2.84 -10.90 18.24
CA VAL A 287 1.56 -10.25 17.91
C VAL A 287 1.79 -8.77 17.67
N MET A 288 1.23 -8.25 16.58
CA MET A 288 1.12 -6.82 16.30
C MET A 288 -0.31 -6.50 15.87
N LEU A 289 -0.94 -5.55 16.54
CA LEU A 289 -2.28 -5.07 16.22
C LEU A 289 -2.24 -3.56 16.05
N SER A 290 -2.89 -3.05 15.01
CA SER A 290 -3.06 -1.62 14.80
C SER A 290 -4.51 -1.30 14.43
N ALA A 291 -4.98 -0.15 14.91
CA ALA A 291 -6.28 0.42 14.58
C ALA A 291 -6.12 1.91 14.31
N SER A 292 -6.81 2.42 13.29
CA SER A 292 -6.83 3.83 12.93
C SER A 292 -8.25 4.27 12.63
N TYR A 293 -8.59 5.46 13.08
CA TYR A 293 -9.85 6.15 12.79
C TYR A 293 -9.55 7.58 12.35
N GLN A 294 -10.12 7.99 11.24
CA GLN A 294 -10.03 9.35 10.76
C GLN A 294 -11.42 9.87 10.38
N ASN A 295 -11.71 11.10 10.78
CA ASN A 295 -12.85 11.88 10.29
C ASN A 295 -12.31 13.20 9.74
N ALA A 296 -12.39 13.36 8.42
CA ALA A 296 -11.80 14.47 7.69
C ALA A 296 -12.87 15.19 6.83
N PRO A 297 -13.67 16.09 7.42
CA PRO A 297 -14.49 17.02 6.65
C PRO A 297 -13.58 17.89 5.78
N SER A 298 -13.90 17.95 4.49
CA SER A 298 -13.15 18.72 3.50
C SER A 298 -14.09 19.43 2.53
N GLY A 299 -13.55 20.24 1.67
CA GLY A 299 -14.26 20.88 0.59
C GLY A 299 -13.29 21.36 -0.48
N SER A 300 -13.78 21.56 -1.66
CA SER A 300 -13.01 22.17 -2.74
C SER A 300 -13.87 23.08 -3.60
N TYR A 301 -13.21 24.10 -4.14
CA TYR A 301 -13.68 24.87 -5.28
C TYR A 301 -12.78 24.49 -6.43
N ASP A 302 -13.34 23.96 -7.50
CA ASP A 302 -12.56 23.55 -8.64
C ASP A 302 -13.22 23.91 -9.97
N THR A 303 -12.42 23.87 -11.01
CA THR A 303 -12.86 24.06 -12.39
C THR A 303 -12.30 22.93 -13.25
N GLU A 304 -13.07 22.53 -14.25
CA GLU A 304 -12.64 21.55 -15.24
C GLU A 304 -13.06 21.99 -16.61
N PHE A 305 -12.15 21.88 -17.58
CA PHE A 305 -12.36 22.30 -18.95
C PHE A 305 -12.07 21.16 -19.92
N LEU A 306 -13.02 20.91 -20.82
CA LEU A 306 -12.79 20.04 -21.97
C LEU A 306 -12.42 20.91 -23.17
N TRP A 307 -11.19 20.78 -23.63
CA TRP A 307 -10.66 21.52 -24.76
C TRP A 307 -10.85 20.73 -26.05
N GLU A 308 -11.33 21.41 -27.09
CA GLU A 308 -11.48 20.86 -28.42
C GLU A 308 -10.82 21.79 -29.47
N LYS A 309 -10.75 21.32 -30.71
CA LYS A 309 -10.26 22.09 -31.85
C LYS A 309 -11.34 22.20 -32.91
N ASP A 310 -11.47 23.40 -33.46
CA ASP A 310 -12.30 23.60 -34.64
C ASP A 310 -11.64 23.02 -35.91
N ASP A 311 -12.35 23.05 -37.03
CA ASP A 311 -11.86 22.59 -38.36
C ASP A 311 -10.61 23.35 -38.85
N LYS A 312 -10.34 24.52 -38.31
CA LYS A 312 -9.18 25.38 -38.64
C LYS A 312 -8.00 25.16 -37.71
N GLY A 313 -8.19 24.31 -36.66
CA GLY A 313 -7.18 24.03 -35.67
C GLY A 313 -7.13 25.00 -34.48
N ASN A 314 -8.05 25.96 -34.38
CA ASN A 314 -8.15 26.82 -33.19
C ASN A 314 -8.69 26.06 -32.02
N VAL A 315 -8.15 26.31 -30.82
CA VAL A 315 -8.55 25.64 -29.57
C VAL A 315 -9.67 26.43 -28.93
N TYR A 316 -10.72 25.73 -28.49
CA TYR A 316 -11.83 26.29 -27.74
C TYR A 316 -12.22 25.35 -26.60
N ILE A 317 -13.05 25.83 -25.63
CA ILE A 317 -13.56 25.03 -24.52
C ILE A 317 -14.95 24.53 -24.89
N ASN A 318 -15.12 23.22 -25.01
CA ASN A 318 -16.42 22.58 -25.27
C ASN A 318 -17.26 22.42 -23.98
N ASP A 319 -16.65 21.94 -22.87
CA ASP A 319 -17.31 21.92 -21.57
C ASP A 319 -16.50 22.78 -20.57
N TYR A 320 -17.17 23.75 -19.96
CA TYR A 320 -16.63 24.62 -18.95
C TYR A 320 -17.38 24.35 -17.64
N GLN A 321 -16.73 23.80 -16.62
CA GLN A 321 -17.36 23.40 -15.37
C GLN A 321 -16.81 24.20 -14.18
N ILE A 322 -17.71 24.71 -13.34
CA ILE A 322 -17.41 25.27 -12.02
C ILE A 322 -18.08 24.37 -10.99
N ARG A 323 -17.30 23.86 -10.05
CA ARG A 323 -17.76 22.89 -9.06
C ARG A 323 -17.45 23.33 -7.65
N ARG A 324 -18.33 22.99 -6.73
CA ARG A 324 -18.12 23.12 -5.29
C ARG A 324 -18.46 21.81 -4.61
N TYR A 325 -17.50 21.25 -3.90
CA TYR A 325 -17.64 20.01 -3.16
C TYR A 325 -17.63 20.25 -1.66
N TYR A 326 -18.42 19.46 -0.96
CA TYR A 326 -18.31 19.21 0.46
C TYR A 326 -18.27 17.73 0.68
N VAL A 327 -17.18 17.24 1.29
CA VAL A 327 -16.94 15.83 1.52
C VAL A 327 -16.67 15.63 3.01
N THR A 328 -17.37 14.69 3.64
CA THR A 328 -16.97 14.18 4.95
C THR A 328 -16.45 12.79 4.75
N ARG A 329 -15.12 12.62 4.91
CA ARG A 329 -14.41 11.38 4.69
C ARG A 329 -14.12 10.70 6.02
N GLU A 330 -14.75 9.54 6.24
CA GLU A 330 -14.51 8.71 7.42
C GLU A 330 -13.71 7.47 7.00
N ARG A 331 -12.55 7.25 7.66
CA ARG A 331 -11.72 6.07 7.45
C ARG A 331 -11.61 5.27 8.73
N GLN A 332 -11.70 3.95 8.59
CA GLN A 332 -11.46 2.99 9.64
C GLN A 332 -10.54 1.91 9.09
N SER A 333 -9.43 1.68 9.75
CA SER A 333 -8.45 0.71 9.30
C SER A 333 -7.97 -0.14 10.47
N TYR A 334 -7.78 -1.43 10.19
CA TYR A 334 -7.32 -2.40 11.16
C TYR A 334 -6.25 -3.26 10.51
N SER A 335 -5.18 -3.55 11.25
CA SER A 335 -4.18 -4.53 10.81
C SER A 335 -3.77 -5.45 11.93
N ALA A 336 -3.42 -6.68 11.56
CA ALA A 336 -2.90 -7.69 12.45
C ALA A 336 -1.72 -8.40 11.79
N ALA A 337 -0.65 -8.63 12.55
CA ALA A 337 0.43 -9.51 12.16
C ALA A 337 0.72 -10.47 13.32
N LEU A 338 0.80 -11.76 13.00
CA LEU A 338 1.12 -12.83 13.93
C LEU A 338 2.28 -13.62 13.33
N ASP A 339 3.25 -13.96 14.13
CA ASP A 339 4.27 -14.94 13.80
C ASP A 339 4.37 -15.96 14.94
N TRP A 340 4.38 -17.24 14.59
CA TRP A 340 4.41 -18.32 15.54
C TRP A 340 5.54 -19.30 15.22
N ASP A 341 6.55 -19.31 16.08
CA ASP A 341 7.62 -20.30 16.07
C ASP A 341 7.13 -21.59 16.75
N ILE A 342 6.48 -22.48 15.97
CA ILE A 342 5.95 -23.76 16.48
C ILE A 342 7.10 -24.61 17.03
N SER A 343 8.20 -24.65 16.30
CA SER A 343 9.46 -25.31 16.67
C SER A 343 10.64 -24.61 16.01
N GLU A 344 11.85 -25.09 16.27
CA GLU A 344 13.08 -24.59 15.62
C GLU A 344 13.05 -24.71 14.09
N ASN A 345 12.24 -25.62 13.55
CA ASN A 345 12.18 -25.91 12.12
C ASN A 345 10.88 -25.47 11.44
N HIS A 346 9.90 -25.02 12.21
CA HIS A 346 8.56 -24.73 11.69
C HIS A 346 8.02 -23.42 12.21
N LYS A 347 7.70 -22.53 11.30
CA LYS A 347 7.11 -21.21 11.58
C LYS A 347 5.87 -21.00 10.78
N LEU A 348 4.86 -20.37 11.38
CA LEU A 348 3.67 -19.87 10.69
C LEU A 348 3.59 -18.35 10.84
N MET A 349 3.07 -17.70 9.82
CA MET A 349 2.87 -16.26 9.78
C MET A 349 1.47 -15.95 9.27
N PHE A 350 0.83 -14.98 9.90
CA PHE A 350 -0.42 -14.40 9.43
C PHE A 350 -0.27 -12.88 9.36
N LYS A 351 -0.74 -12.28 8.27
CA LYS A 351 -0.87 -10.84 8.12
C LYS A 351 -2.24 -10.50 7.56
N GLY A 352 -2.87 -9.49 8.13
CA GLY A 352 -4.15 -9.02 7.66
C GLY A 352 -4.25 -7.51 7.75
N ILE A 353 -4.92 -6.90 6.76
CA ILE A 353 -5.30 -5.50 6.76
C ILE A 353 -6.74 -5.39 6.26
N PHE A 354 -7.50 -4.51 6.88
CA PHE A 354 -8.85 -4.14 6.48
C PHE A 354 -8.98 -2.62 6.54
N ASN A 355 -9.43 -2.02 5.44
CA ASN A 355 -9.69 -0.59 5.33
C ASN A 355 -11.13 -0.37 4.88
N ASN A 356 -11.81 0.58 5.51
CA ASN A 356 -13.13 1.06 5.12
C ASN A 356 -13.10 2.58 5.04
N ARG A 357 -13.54 3.13 3.92
CA ARG A 357 -13.75 4.56 3.69
C ARG A 357 -15.21 4.81 3.38
N ASN A 358 -15.80 5.77 4.05
CA ASN A 358 -17.11 6.31 3.73
C ASN A 358 -16.92 7.78 3.35
N ASP A 359 -17.22 8.12 2.11
CA ASP A 359 -17.25 9.49 1.62
C ASP A 359 -18.70 9.95 1.51
N TRP A 360 -19.07 10.90 2.35
CA TRP A 360 -20.35 11.57 2.29
C TRP A 360 -20.18 12.86 1.50
N GLU A 361 -20.70 12.89 0.25
CA GLU A 361 -20.42 13.95 -0.72
C GLU A 361 -21.68 14.73 -1.09
N ASN A 362 -21.56 16.06 -1.08
CA ASN A 362 -22.44 16.99 -1.76
C ASN A 362 -21.65 17.73 -2.84
N ARG A 363 -22.24 17.90 -4.01
CA ARG A 363 -21.63 18.64 -5.11
C ARG A 363 -22.63 19.58 -5.74
N TYR A 364 -22.20 20.81 -5.93
CA TYR A 364 -22.90 21.81 -6.73
C TYR A 364 -22.05 22.07 -7.97
N ARG A 365 -22.65 21.98 -9.15
CA ARG A 365 -21.96 22.15 -10.41
C ARG A 365 -22.76 23.00 -11.38
N THR A 366 -22.11 24.02 -11.96
CA THR A 366 -22.58 24.73 -13.12
C THR A 366 -21.70 24.35 -14.30
N THR A 367 -22.28 23.95 -15.44
CA THR A 367 -21.58 23.59 -16.65
C THR A 367 -22.10 24.40 -17.82
N LEU A 368 -21.21 25.01 -18.58
CA LEU A 368 -21.50 25.45 -19.95
C LEU A 368 -21.14 24.24 -20.83
N LYS A 369 -22.16 23.52 -21.26
CA LYS A 369 -22.02 22.24 -21.94
C LYS A 369 -22.26 22.36 -23.43
N ASP A 370 -21.51 21.55 -24.20
CA ASP A 370 -21.57 21.50 -25.65
C ASP A 370 -21.40 22.92 -26.24
N MET A 371 -20.40 23.67 -25.73
CA MET A 371 -20.12 25.02 -26.17
C MET A 371 -19.40 24.96 -27.52
N ASP A 372 -19.86 25.75 -28.47
CA ASP A 372 -19.22 25.90 -29.76
C ASP A 372 -18.12 26.99 -29.76
N GLU A 373 -17.40 27.12 -30.85
CA GLU A 373 -16.33 28.11 -31.05
C GLU A 373 -16.83 29.57 -30.98
N GLU A 374 -18.13 29.80 -31.12
CA GLU A 374 -18.75 31.13 -31.00
C GLU A 374 -19.20 31.42 -29.55
N GLY A 375 -19.01 30.48 -28.62
CA GLY A 375 -19.39 30.59 -27.21
C GLY A 375 -20.86 30.34 -26.94
N LYS A 376 -21.57 29.65 -27.83
CA LYS A 376 -22.96 29.23 -27.62
C LYS A 376 -23.02 27.89 -26.89
N ALA A 377 -23.69 27.85 -25.76
CA ALA A 377 -23.70 26.69 -24.88
C ALA A 377 -25.09 26.39 -24.29
N THR A 378 -25.22 25.20 -23.73
CA THR A 378 -26.31 24.83 -22.81
C THR A 378 -25.80 24.99 -21.38
N VAL A 379 -26.41 25.87 -20.60
CA VAL A 379 -26.11 25.97 -19.17
C VAL A 379 -26.81 24.85 -18.41
N ARG A 380 -26.05 24.09 -17.64
CA ARG A 380 -26.56 23.06 -16.73
C ARG A 380 -26.21 23.42 -15.30
N VAL A 381 -27.20 23.31 -14.41
CA VAL A 381 -27.00 23.45 -12.97
C VAL A 381 -27.41 22.14 -12.30
N GLN A 382 -26.44 21.46 -11.71
CA GLN A 382 -26.63 20.16 -11.11
C GLN A 382 -26.30 20.18 -9.62
N THR A 383 -27.18 19.58 -8.82
CA THR A 383 -26.96 19.31 -7.39
C THR A 383 -26.89 17.82 -7.17
N LYS A 384 -25.81 17.36 -6.53
CA LYS A 384 -25.67 16.01 -6.00
C LYS A 384 -26.08 16.03 -4.52
N ALA A 385 -27.14 15.37 -4.21
CA ALA A 385 -27.90 15.16 -2.98
C ALA A 385 -27.50 15.93 -1.70
N GLY A 386 -28.49 16.39 -0.97
CA GLY A 386 -28.43 16.87 0.41
C GLY A 386 -27.75 18.22 0.61
N THR A 387 -27.45 18.51 1.86
CA THR A 387 -26.69 19.69 2.28
C THR A 387 -25.42 19.27 3.02
N PRO A 388 -24.41 20.15 3.17
CA PRO A 388 -23.16 19.82 3.89
C PRO A 388 -23.38 19.39 5.35
N ASP A 389 -24.54 19.70 5.93
CA ASP A 389 -24.83 19.49 7.35
C ASP A 389 -25.60 18.20 7.63
N ASN A 390 -26.07 17.51 6.61
CA ASN A 390 -26.79 16.26 6.79
C ASN A 390 -26.15 15.12 5.98
N ARG A 391 -26.27 13.88 6.50
CA ARG A 391 -25.78 12.68 5.87
C ARG A 391 -26.73 12.10 4.81
N ASN A 392 -27.70 12.84 4.33
CA ASN A 392 -28.47 12.49 3.12
C ASN A 392 -27.68 12.76 1.84
N ALA A 393 -26.43 13.17 1.98
CA ALA A 393 -25.48 13.24 0.90
C ALA A 393 -25.26 11.86 0.22
N ARG A 394 -24.72 11.86 -0.97
CA ARG A 394 -24.25 10.63 -1.61
C ARG A 394 -23.22 9.95 -0.72
N LEU A 395 -23.46 8.69 -0.41
CA LEU A 395 -22.44 7.83 0.21
C LEU A 395 -21.69 7.08 -0.87
N GLU A 396 -20.37 7.20 -0.88
CA GLU A 396 -19.46 6.30 -1.53
C GLU A 396 -18.70 5.52 -0.48
N ARG A 397 -18.89 4.20 -0.43
CA ARG A 397 -18.23 3.32 0.51
C ARG A 397 -17.26 2.44 -0.23
N GLN A 398 -15.99 2.56 0.11
CA GLN A 398 -14.94 1.73 -0.44
C GLN A 398 -14.28 0.92 0.66
N ARG A 399 -14.06 -0.37 0.41
CA ARG A 399 -13.40 -1.29 1.34
C ARG A 399 -12.32 -2.07 0.61
N THR A 400 -11.19 -2.23 1.28
CA THR A 400 -10.13 -3.12 0.85
C THR A 400 -9.72 -4.03 1.99
N MET A 401 -9.45 -5.29 1.68
CA MET A 401 -8.91 -6.26 2.62
C MET A 401 -7.88 -7.14 1.94
N ASP A 402 -6.82 -7.46 2.68
CA ASP A 402 -5.82 -8.45 2.30
C ASP A 402 -5.50 -9.31 3.52
N PHE A 403 -5.56 -10.62 3.34
CA PHE A 403 -5.20 -11.61 4.36
C PHE A 403 -4.21 -12.59 3.76
N THR A 404 -3.09 -12.76 4.43
CA THR A 404 -2.02 -13.67 4.02
C THR A 404 -1.71 -14.62 5.14
N LEU A 405 -1.67 -15.92 4.84
CA LEU A 405 -1.15 -16.97 5.68
C LEU A 405 0.10 -17.53 5.02
N GLY A 406 1.18 -17.66 5.75
CA GLY A 406 2.44 -18.19 5.27
C GLY A 406 3.09 -19.16 6.24
N GLY A 407 4.00 -19.96 5.73
CA GLY A 407 4.79 -20.86 6.56
C GLY A 407 6.19 -21.08 6.00
N GLU A 408 7.13 -21.24 6.89
CA GLU A 408 8.52 -21.61 6.63
C GLU A 408 8.82 -22.93 7.36
N HIS A 409 9.33 -23.92 6.64
CA HIS A 409 9.56 -25.25 7.17
C HIS A 409 10.91 -25.79 6.73
N LEU A 410 11.63 -26.41 7.66
CA LEU A 410 12.86 -27.14 7.41
C LEU A 410 12.62 -28.63 7.65
N PHE A 411 12.77 -29.44 6.61
CA PHE A 411 12.66 -30.89 6.64
C PHE A 411 14.05 -31.49 6.33
N GLY A 412 14.91 -31.53 7.33
CA GLY A 412 16.32 -31.91 7.13
C GLY A 412 17.02 -30.95 6.16
N PRO A 413 17.48 -31.40 4.98
CA PRO A 413 18.16 -30.55 4.01
C PRO A 413 17.19 -29.72 3.13
N VAL A 414 15.87 -29.92 3.24
CA VAL A 414 14.87 -29.26 2.40
C VAL A 414 14.25 -28.09 3.13
N SER A 415 14.36 -26.88 2.56
CA SER A 415 13.61 -25.69 2.99
C SER A 415 12.38 -25.55 2.11
N MET A 416 11.24 -25.31 2.74
CA MET A 416 9.96 -25.06 2.06
C MET A 416 9.33 -23.82 2.62
N ASP A 417 9.06 -22.86 1.72
CA ASP A 417 8.31 -21.64 2.01
C ASP A 417 7.01 -21.65 1.21
N TRP A 418 5.92 -21.21 1.82
CA TRP A 418 4.64 -21.09 1.14
C TRP A 418 3.87 -19.89 1.68
N ASN A 419 3.03 -19.33 0.85
CA ASN A 419 2.02 -18.36 1.25
C ASN A 419 0.70 -18.61 0.51
N ALA A 420 -0.38 -18.23 1.15
CA ALA A 420 -1.72 -18.19 0.58
C ALA A 420 -2.33 -16.84 0.92
N SER A 421 -2.84 -16.12 -0.08
CA SER A 421 -3.41 -14.80 0.11
C SER A 421 -4.83 -14.71 -0.44
N TYR A 422 -5.62 -13.87 0.22
CA TYR A 422 -6.96 -13.48 -0.18
C TYR A 422 -7.06 -11.97 -0.12
N ALA A 423 -7.26 -11.32 -1.25
CA ALA A 423 -7.49 -9.89 -1.34
C ALA A 423 -8.85 -9.61 -1.96
N LYS A 424 -9.57 -8.64 -1.40
CA LYS A 424 -10.87 -8.19 -1.90
C LYS A 424 -10.99 -6.68 -1.79
N ALA A 425 -11.57 -6.07 -2.83
CA ALA A 425 -11.97 -4.67 -2.80
C ALA A 425 -13.42 -4.51 -3.25
N THR A 426 -14.13 -3.56 -2.68
CA THR A 426 -15.53 -3.26 -3.01
C THR A 426 -15.77 -1.77 -3.03
N GLU A 427 -16.65 -1.35 -3.93
CA GLU A 427 -17.27 -0.03 -3.92
C GLU A 427 -18.79 -0.19 -3.87
N GLU A 428 -19.43 0.63 -3.04
CA GLU A 428 -20.90 0.67 -2.90
C GLU A 428 -21.33 2.15 -2.89
N ARG A 429 -22.31 2.47 -3.75
CA ARG A 429 -23.01 3.76 -3.80
C ARG A 429 -24.52 3.53 -3.62
N PRO A 430 -24.99 3.37 -2.39
CA PRO A 430 -26.35 2.93 -2.12
C PRO A 430 -27.42 3.99 -2.36
N ASN A 431 -27.06 5.27 -2.47
CA ASN A 431 -28.00 6.41 -2.51
C ASN A 431 -27.48 7.55 -3.39
N GLU A 432 -27.26 7.28 -4.65
CA GLU A 432 -26.80 8.31 -5.59
C GLU A 432 -28.00 9.04 -6.21
N ARG A 433 -28.09 10.36 -5.97
CA ARG A 433 -29.20 11.21 -6.42
C ARG A 433 -28.69 12.48 -7.04
N TYR A 434 -29.23 12.84 -8.20
CA TYR A 434 -28.91 14.07 -8.91
C TYR A 434 -30.21 14.78 -9.29
N ILE A 435 -30.20 16.12 -9.18
CA ILE A 435 -31.18 17.01 -9.80
C ILE A 435 -30.42 17.89 -10.77
N ASP A 436 -30.85 17.91 -12.02
CA ASP A 436 -30.20 18.62 -13.11
C ASP A 436 -31.20 19.51 -13.85
N PHE A 437 -30.92 20.81 -13.86
CA PHE A 437 -31.68 21.80 -14.62
C PHE A 437 -30.86 22.34 -15.76
N GLN A 438 -31.51 22.69 -16.88
CA GLN A 438 -30.80 23.21 -18.05
C GLN A 438 -31.51 24.41 -18.64
N LEU A 439 -30.70 25.30 -19.25
CA LEU A 439 -31.16 26.41 -20.10
C LEU A 439 -30.32 26.40 -21.38
N LYS A 440 -30.96 26.18 -22.51
CA LYS A 440 -30.29 26.03 -23.82
C LYS A 440 -30.08 27.40 -24.48
N LYS A 441 -29.20 27.42 -25.49
CA LYS A 441 -28.96 28.56 -26.38
C LYS A 441 -28.47 29.80 -25.67
N GLN A 442 -27.63 29.64 -24.67
CA GLN A 442 -26.98 30.74 -23.97
C GLN A 442 -25.68 31.10 -24.70
N GLN A 443 -25.31 32.39 -24.70
CA GLN A 443 -24.16 32.93 -25.42
C GLN A 443 -23.19 33.56 -24.42
N PHE A 444 -21.90 33.25 -24.61
CA PHE A 444 -20.80 33.68 -23.72
C PHE A 444 -19.68 34.31 -24.54
N ASP A 445 -19.03 35.32 -23.99
CA ASP A 445 -17.72 35.78 -24.41
C ASP A 445 -16.67 35.02 -23.62
N MET A 446 -15.74 34.37 -24.33
CA MET A 446 -14.66 33.59 -23.73
C MET A 446 -13.36 34.37 -23.80
N ASP A 447 -12.77 34.64 -22.62
CA ASP A 447 -11.40 35.14 -22.54
C ASP A 447 -10.46 33.97 -22.25
N LEU A 448 -9.64 33.61 -23.22
CA LEU A 448 -8.65 32.55 -23.18
C LEU A 448 -7.21 33.08 -23.07
N SER A 449 -7.03 34.35 -22.72
CA SER A 449 -5.69 34.96 -22.57
C SER A 449 -4.88 34.29 -21.48
N ASN A 450 -5.52 33.71 -20.46
CA ASN A 450 -4.93 32.80 -19.49
C ASN A 450 -5.59 31.42 -19.63
N GLU A 451 -4.92 30.47 -20.27
CA GLU A 451 -5.44 29.11 -20.46
C GLU A 451 -5.65 28.32 -19.16
N ARG A 452 -5.02 28.74 -18.05
CA ARG A 452 -5.22 28.12 -16.73
C ARG A 452 -6.43 28.66 -15.99
N GLU A 453 -6.87 29.86 -16.35
CA GLU A 453 -7.98 30.60 -15.72
C GLU A 453 -8.87 31.26 -16.79
N PRO A 454 -9.42 30.46 -17.73
CA PRO A 454 -10.30 31.00 -18.75
C PRO A 454 -11.56 31.61 -18.12
N LEU A 455 -12.01 32.73 -18.67
CA LEU A 455 -13.17 33.44 -18.15
C LEU A 455 -14.32 33.40 -19.17
N ALA A 456 -15.49 32.94 -18.70
CA ALA A 456 -16.73 32.95 -19.47
C ALA A 456 -17.64 34.09 -18.97
N THR A 457 -17.97 35.05 -19.84
CA THR A 457 -18.86 36.18 -19.51
C THR A 457 -20.16 36.04 -20.28
N PRO A 458 -21.34 35.99 -19.60
CA PRO A 458 -22.63 35.92 -20.28
C PRO A 458 -22.90 37.17 -21.11
N LYS A 459 -23.29 36.97 -22.39
CA LYS A 459 -23.82 38.05 -23.22
C LYS A 459 -25.22 38.49 -22.78
N SER A 460 -25.68 39.65 -23.28
CA SER A 460 -27.02 40.14 -22.94
C SER A 460 -28.11 39.12 -23.20
N GLY A 461 -28.93 38.86 -22.21
CA GLY A 461 -30.01 37.86 -22.25
C GLY A 461 -29.57 36.44 -21.91
N SER A 462 -28.28 36.21 -21.60
CA SER A 462 -27.74 34.92 -21.15
C SER A 462 -27.40 34.93 -19.66
N THR A 463 -27.39 33.77 -19.02
CA THR A 463 -27.12 33.62 -17.58
C THR A 463 -26.49 32.26 -17.26
N MET A 464 -25.65 32.22 -16.22
CA MET A 464 -25.17 30.99 -15.58
C MET A 464 -25.94 30.67 -14.29
N THR A 465 -26.77 31.58 -13.83
CA THR A 465 -27.50 31.48 -12.54
C THR A 465 -28.87 30.85 -12.76
N LEU A 466 -29.16 29.79 -11.96
CA LEU A 466 -30.45 29.11 -11.99
C LEU A 466 -31.59 30.13 -11.72
N ASN A 467 -32.55 30.16 -12.62
CA ASN A 467 -33.74 31.03 -12.55
C ASN A 467 -34.97 30.28 -13.09
N LYS A 468 -36.12 30.98 -13.21
CA LYS A 468 -37.40 30.42 -13.66
C LYS A 468 -37.38 29.89 -15.11
N ASP A 469 -36.40 30.27 -15.93
CA ASP A 469 -36.33 29.90 -17.35
C ASP A 469 -35.65 28.56 -17.55
N PHE A 470 -35.02 27.99 -16.49
CA PHE A 470 -34.44 26.68 -16.52
C PHE A 470 -35.53 25.59 -16.45
N GLY A 471 -35.44 24.60 -17.33
CA GLY A 471 -36.25 23.39 -17.28
C GLY A 471 -35.55 22.25 -16.53
N LEU A 472 -36.32 21.45 -15.81
CA LEU A 472 -35.81 20.19 -15.26
C LEU A 472 -35.37 19.28 -16.42
N LYS A 473 -34.11 18.87 -16.39
CA LYS A 473 -33.55 17.95 -17.36
C LYS A 473 -33.61 16.52 -16.88
N GLU A 474 -33.22 16.30 -15.63
CA GLU A 474 -33.02 14.95 -15.11
C GLU A 474 -33.23 14.94 -13.58
N LEU A 475 -33.86 13.89 -13.12
CA LEU A 475 -33.90 13.47 -11.73
C LEU A 475 -33.45 12.03 -11.70
N THR A 476 -32.27 11.79 -11.17
CA THR A 476 -31.67 10.46 -11.11
C THR A 476 -31.65 9.94 -9.68
N GLU A 477 -32.08 8.70 -9.51
CA GLU A 477 -31.85 7.90 -8.29
C GLU A 477 -31.32 6.54 -8.72
N GLN A 478 -30.09 6.22 -8.26
CA GLN A 478 -29.44 4.98 -8.63
C GLN A 478 -28.63 4.39 -7.48
N GLN A 479 -28.33 3.10 -7.60
CA GLN A 479 -27.45 2.37 -6.70
C GLN A 479 -26.39 1.65 -7.54
N GLU A 480 -25.17 1.59 -7.02
CA GLU A 480 -24.07 0.91 -7.65
C GLU A 480 -23.31 0.06 -6.64
N ALA A 481 -22.86 -1.11 -7.04
CA ALA A 481 -21.98 -1.97 -6.24
C ALA A 481 -21.03 -2.74 -7.14
N VAL A 482 -19.74 -2.70 -6.80
CA VAL A 482 -18.67 -3.41 -7.51
C VAL A 482 -17.83 -4.19 -6.50
N SER A 483 -17.36 -5.38 -6.89
CA SER A 483 -16.52 -6.23 -6.04
C SER A 483 -15.49 -6.99 -6.87
N TYR A 484 -14.23 -6.86 -6.51
CA TYR A 484 -13.11 -7.60 -7.10
C TYR A 484 -12.41 -8.47 -6.03
N THR A 485 -12.00 -9.67 -6.43
CA THR A 485 -11.32 -10.62 -5.53
C THR A 485 -10.12 -11.24 -6.23
N HIS A 486 -9.00 -11.33 -5.50
CA HIS A 486 -7.81 -12.07 -5.90
C HIS A 486 -7.52 -13.18 -4.89
N LEU A 487 -7.16 -14.36 -5.41
CA LEU A 487 -6.65 -15.50 -4.65
C LEU A 487 -5.29 -15.88 -5.22
N ARG A 488 -4.30 -16.11 -4.37
CA ARG A 488 -2.96 -16.53 -4.77
C ARG A 488 -2.42 -17.58 -3.82
#